data_0e69c9abd20873da2850a54a9569f96e
#
_entry.id   0e69c9abd20873da2850a54a9569f96e
#
_cell.length_a   1.000
_cell.length_b   1.000
_cell.length_c   1.000
_cell.angle_alpha   90.00
_cell.angle_beta   90.00
_cell.angle_gamma   90.00
#
_symmetry.space_group_name_H-M   'P 1'
#
loop_
_entity.id
_entity.type
_entity.pdbx_description
1 polymer ?
#
loop_
_entity_poly.entity_id
_entity_poly.type
_entity_poly.pdbx_seq_one_letter_code
_entity_poly.pdbx_strand_id
1 'polypeptide(L)'
;MNQSEFGDTPVSRCRYYRQVCGLPAIIDPPELGRIVVRAGIVWALMMPAHLGQLVKIDLQRRGHGIGPIMSHPRSHRWSYLVRPDLPDDDRLFAEMFRLDVSVVRPGGEIALPSPTDKCARFRHWIEPPCGAYRPSGQLILASIRHLTRDTSAPHLRRPRFRLPAADTEASRGKGSST
;
A
#
# COMPACT_ATOMS: atom_id res chain seq x y z
N MET A 1 -13.33 3.18 15.94
CA MET A 1 -14.15 2.05 15.45
C MET A 1 -13.55 0.77 15.98
N ASN A 2 -14.29 0.01 16.78
CA ASN A 2 -13.77 -1.18 17.43
C ASN A 2 -13.77 -2.35 16.43
N GLN A 3 -12.71 -3.13 16.36
CA GLN A 3 -12.60 -4.25 15.39
C GLN A 3 -13.69 -5.35 15.61
N SER A 4 -14.33 -5.38 16.77
CA SER A 4 -15.44 -6.30 17.09
C SER A 4 -16.70 -6.06 16.24
N GLU A 5 -16.91 -4.86 15.70
CA GLU A 5 -18.07 -4.56 14.84
C GLU A 5 -18.01 -5.29 13.50
N PHE A 6 -16.83 -5.74 13.07
CA PHE A 6 -16.62 -6.41 11.79
C PHE A 6 -16.83 -7.93 11.79
N GLY A 7 -17.16 -8.52 12.95
CA GLY A 7 -17.30 -9.97 13.11
C GLY A 7 -16.00 -10.68 13.51
N ASP A 8 -16.08 -11.63 14.43
CA ASP A 8 -14.95 -12.29 15.11
C ASP A 8 -14.52 -13.60 14.44
N THR A 9 -15.27 -14.08 13.45
CA THR A 9 -14.94 -15.27 12.66
C THR A 9 -14.76 -14.91 11.19
N PRO A 10 -14.00 -15.71 10.40
CA PRO A 10 -13.90 -15.51 8.97
C PRO A 10 -15.25 -15.44 8.25
N VAL A 11 -16.20 -16.29 8.70
CA VAL A 11 -17.55 -16.34 8.13
C VAL A 11 -18.34 -15.06 8.41
N SER A 12 -18.36 -14.60 9.66
CA SER A 12 -19.06 -13.36 10.03
C SER A 12 -18.41 -12.13 9.38
N ARG A 13 -17.07 -12.09 9.33
CA ARG A 13 -16.32 -11.04 8.66
C ARG A 13 -16.57 -11.02 7.15
N CYS A 14 -16.58 -12.16 6.49
CA CYS A 14 -16.88 -12.29 5.07
C CYS A 14 -18.32 -11.82 4.77
N ARG A 15 -19.28 -12.19 5.63
CA ARG A 15 -20.67 -11.71 5.53
C ARG A 15 -20.76 -10.20 5.65
N TYR A 16 -20.07 -9.59 6.61
CA TYR A 16 -20.00 -8.14 6.77
C TYR A 16 -19.45 -7.46 5.50
N TYR A 17 -18.33 -7.95 4.97
CA TYR A 17 -17.76 -7.41 3.72
C TYR A 17 -18.75 -7.47 2.55
N ARG A 18 -19.53 -8.54 2.45
CA ARG A 18 -20.53 -8.68 1.39
C ARG A 18 -21.75 -7.80 1.58
N GLN A 19 -22.36 -7.84 2.75
CA GLN A 19 -23.66 -7.23 3.00
C GLN A 19 -23.57 -5.73 3.30
N VAL A 20 -22.57 -5.32 4.06
CA VAL A 20 -22.40 -3.91 4.48
C VAL A 20 -21.45 -3.17 3.55
N CYS A 21 -20.32 -3.80 3.23
CA CYS A 21 -19.28 -3.11 2.44
C CYS A 21 -19.44 -3.29 0.92
N GLY A 22 -20.37 -4.13 0.43
CA GLY A 22 -20.54 -4.39 -1.01
C GLY A 22 -19.28 -4.95 -1.67
N LEU A 23 -18.45 -5.70 -0.91
CA LEU A 23 -17.28 -6.40 -1.43
C LEU A 23 -17.68 -7.85 -1.77
N PRO A 24 -17.44 -8.36 -2.99
CA PRO A 24 -17.75 -9.74 -3.35
C PRO A 24 -16.73 -10.71 -2.71
N ALA A 25 -16.65 -10.68 -1.37
CA ALA A 25 -15.69 -11.44 -0.59
C ALA A 25 -16.08 -12.92 -0.52
N ILE A 26 -15.08 -13.78 -0.59
CA ILE A 26 -15.18 -15.23 -0.38
C ILE A 26 -14.11 -15.68 0.62
N ILE A 27 -14.32 -16.85 1.23
CA ILE A 27 -13.31 -17.50 2.06
C ILE A 27 -12.59 -18.51 1.17
N ASP A 28 -11.30 -18.32 0.94
CA ASP A 28 -10.51 -19.13 0.04
C ASP A 28 -9.02 -19.17 0.46
N PRO A 29 -8.43 -20.31 0.82
CA PRO A 29 -9.13 -21.56 1.08
C PRO A 29 -9.85 -21.56 2.45
N PRO A 30 -10.96 -22.32 2.59
CA PRO A 30 -11.77 -22.34 3.82
C PRO A 30 -10.98 -22.72 5.07
N GLU A 31 -10.04 -23.66 4.96
CA GLU A 31 -9.24 -24.21 6.07
C GLU A 31 -8.36 -23.15 6.72
N LEU A 32 -7.91 -22.16 5.95
CA LEU A 32 -7.09 -21.05 6.43
C LEU A 32 -7.91 -19.86 6.89
N GLY A 33 -9.22 -19.84 6.60
CA GLY A 33 -10.08 -18.71 6.89
C GLY A 33 -9.65 -17.42 6.19
N ARG A 34 -8.91 -17.53 5.07
CA ARG A 34 -8.46 -16.37 4.28
C ARG A 34 -9.63 -15.76 3.55
N ILE A 35 -9.82 -14.46 3.67
CA ILE A 35 -10.88 -13.74 2.98
C ILE A 35 -10.28 -13.03 1.77
N VAL A 36 -10.88 -13.23 0.59
CA VAL A 36 -10.39 -12.66 -0.65
C VAL A 36 -11.52 -12.07 -1.47
N VAL A 37 -11.18 -11.13 -2.35
CA VAL A 37 -12.04 -10.60 -3.43
C VAL A 37 -11.34 -10.87 -4.76
N ARG A 38 -12.02 -11.53 -5.69
CA ARG A 38 -11.54 -11.60 -7.07
C ARG A 38 -11.78 -10.24 -7.73
N ALA A 39 -10.73 -9.68 -8.30
CA ALA A 39 -10.84 -8.38 -8.95
C ALA A 39 -11.82 -8.44 -10.13
N GLY A 40 -12.75 -7.51 -10.16
CA GLY A 40 -13.81 -7.40 -11.14
C GLY A 40 -14.50 -6.07 -10.93
N ILE A 41 -15.57 -6.02 -10.13
CA ILE A 41 -16.28 -4.78 -9.77
C ILE A 41 -15.49 -3.93 -8.73
N VAL A 42 -14.43 -4.48 -8.15
CA VAL A 42 -13.49 -3.79 -7.26
C VAL A 42 -12.08 -4.11 -7.74
N TRP A 43 -11.27 -3.08 -7.92
CA TRP A 43 -9.83 -3.20 -8.20
C TRP A 43 -9.03 -2.73 -7.01
N ALA A 44 -7.71 -2.94 -7.06
CA ALA A 44 -6.81 -2.37 -6.06
C ALA A 44 -5.59 -1.73 -6.71
N LEU A 45 -5.16 -0.61 -6.13
CA LEU A 45 -3.86 0.01 -6.40
C LEU A 45 -2.96 -0.26 -5.21
N MET A 46 -1.93 -1.07 -5.42
CA MET A 46 -0.95 -1.43 -4.38
C MET A 46 0.34 -0.65 -4.61
N MET A 47 0.79 0.07 -3.60
CA MET A 47 1.95 0.97 -3.68
C MET A 47 2.79 0.91 -2.39
N PRO A 48 4.04 1.41 -2.40
CA PRO A 48 4.83 1.57 -1.18
C PRO A 48 4.08 2.37 -0.12
N ALA A 49 4.20 1.99 1.16
CA ALA A 49 3.43 2.58 2.25
C ALA A 49 3.64 4.11 2.37
N HIS A 50 4.87 4.60 2.11
CA HIS A 50 5.15 6.03 2.13
C HIS A 50 4.39 6.79 1.04
N LEU A 51 4.31 6.24 -0.19
CA LEU A 51 3.52 6.83 -1.27
C LEU A 51 2.03 6.77 -0.94
N GLY A 52 1.56 5.63 -0.41
CA GLY A 52 0.18 5.48 0.05
C GLY A 52 -0.19 6.53 1.09
N GLN A 53 0.68 6.80 2.07
CA GLN A 53 0.45 7.83 3.07
C GLN A 53 0.35 9.23 2.44
N LEU A 54 1.20 9.57 1.47
CA LEU A 54 1.15 10.86 0.77
C LEU A 54 -0.14 11.01 -0.04
N VAL A 55 -0.56 9.96 -0.75
CA VAL A 55 -1.84 9.92 -1.49
C VAL A 55 -3.01 10.15 -0.54
N LYS A 56 -3.03 9.49 0.62
CA LYS A 56 -4.07 9.71 1.64
C LYS A 56 -4.16 11.19 2.05
N ILE A 57 -3.03 11.81 2.36
CA ILE A 57 -2.96 13.21 2.77
C ILE A 57 -3.42 14.14 1.63
N ASP A 58 -3.02 13.88 0.39
CA ASP A 58 -3.42 14.68 -0.77
C ASP A 58 -4.94 14.64 -1.00
N LEU A 59 -5.53 13.44 -0.95
CA LEU A 59 -6.98 13.27 -1.06
C LEU A 59 -7.73 14.00 0.07
N GLN A 60 -7.26 13.89 1.31
CA GLN A 60 -7.84 14.60 2.46
C GLN A 60 -7.81 16.12 2.28
N ARG A 61 -6.66 16.67 1.87
CA ARG A 61 -6.48 18.11 1.63
C ARG A 61 -7.39 18.64 0.53
N ARG A 62 -7.70 17.80 -0.46
CA ARG A 62 -8.61 18.15 -1.57
C ARG A 62 -10.08 17.88 -1.26
N GLY A 63 -10.42 17.42 -0.07
CA GLY A 63 -11.78 17.11 0.34
C GLY A 63 -12.38 15.88 -0.36
N HIS A 64 -11.55 14.98 -0.91
CA HIS A 64 -12.02 13.75 -1.53
C HIS A 64 -12.21 12.63 -0.49
N GLY A 65 -13.21 11.77 -0.73
CA GLY A 65 -13.37 10.54 0.03
C GLY A 65 -12.19 9.60 -0.21
N ILE A 66 -11.58 9.11 0.88
CA ILE A 66 -10.37 8.29 0.81
C ILE A 66 -10.69 6.85 0.39
N GLY A 67 -11.82 6.32 0.86
CA GLY A 67 -12.19 4.92 0.69
C GLY A 67 -11.33 3.93 1.49
N PRO A 68 -11.53 2.62 1.28
CA PRO A 68 -10.84 1.61 2.05
C PRO A 68 -9.36 1.47 1.68
N ILE A 69 -8.50 1.44 2.70
CA ILE A 69 -7.05 1.26 2.55
C ILE A 69 -6.58 0.13 3.45
N MET A 70 -5.84 -0.81 2.90
CA MET A 70 -5.19 -1.89 3.64
C MET A 70 -3.69 -1.68 3.73
N SER A 71 -3.11 -2.05 4.88
CA SER A 71 -1.68 -2.21 5.06
C SER A 71 -1.26 -3.67 4.87
N HIS A 72 -0.10 -3.87 4.23
CA HIS A 72 0.61 -5.13 4.12
C HIS A 72 1.98 -4.98 4.82
N PRO A 73 2.06 -5.18 6.15
CA PRO A 73 3.26 -4.85 6.93
C PRO A 73 4.52 -5.59 6.49
N ARG A 74 4.39 -6.85 6.02
CA ARG A 74 5.54 -7.67 5.57
C ARG A 74 6.22 -7.11 4.32
N SER A 75 5.46 -6.50 3.43
CA SER A 75 5.97 -5.92 2.19
C SER A 75 6.10 -4.40 2.23
N HIS A 76 5.73 -3.77 3.35
CA HIS A 76 5.68 -2.32 3.51
C HIS A 76 4.87 -1.62 2.40
N ARG A 77 3.73 -2.23 2.02
CA ARG A 77 2.85 -1.72 0.97
C ARG A 77 1.46 -1.42 1.50
N TRP A 78 0.77 -0.50 0.83
CA TRP A 78 -0.64 -0.21 1.04
C TRP A 78 -1.44 -0.53 -0.22
N SER A 79 -2.67 -1.00 -0.04
CA SER A 79 -3.62 -1.23 -1.12
C SER A 79 -4.85 -0.35 -0.93
N TYR A 80 -5.14 0.46 -1.93
CA TYR A 80 -6.38 1.21 -2.06
C TYR A 80 -7.39 0.37 -2.81
N LEU A 81 -8.59 0.15 -2.25
CA LEU A 81 -9.69 -0.44 -2.99
C LEU A 81 -10.38 0.67 -3.79
N VAL A 82 -10.50 0.46 -5.10
CA VAL A 82 -10.97 1.46 -6.04
C VAL A 82 -12.05 0.90 -6.97
N ARG A 83 -12.78 1.80 -7.65
CA ARG A 83 -13.65 1.44 -8.76
C ARG A 83 -12.82 0.96 -9.97
N PRO A 84 -13.35 0.08 -10.82
CA PRO A 84 -12.68 -0.46 -11.99
C PRO A 84 -12.77 0.50 -13.18
N ASP A 85 -12.31 1.74 -13.01
CA ASP A 85 -12.46 2.82 -13.99
C ASP A 85 -11.10 3.32 -14.54
N LEU A 86 -10.03 2.56 -14.33
CA LEU A 86 -8.76 2.81 -15.01
C LEU A 86 -8.82 2.27 -16.44
N PRO A 87 -8.28 3.00 -17.42
CA PRO A 87 -8.17 2.50 -18.79
C PRO A 87 -7.26 1.27 -18.86
N ASP A 88 -7.61 0.33 -19.74
CA ASP A 88 -6.74 -0.80 -20.08
C ASP A 88 -5.69 -0.34 -21.10
N ASP A 89 -4.62 0.25 -20.58
CA ASP A 89 -3.55 0.88 -21.36
C ASP A 89 -2.19 0.43 -20.84
N ASP A 90 -1.43 -0.23 -21.70
CA ASP A 90 -0.09 -0.74 -21.36
C ASP A 90 0.88 0.37 -20.94
N ARG A 91 0.73 1.58 -21.51
CA ARG A 91 1.54 2.75 -21.14
C ARG A 91 1.27 3.18 -19.70
N LEU A 92 -0.01 3.16 -19.30
CA LEU A 92 -0.41 3.43 -17.94
C LEU A 92 0.20 2.40 -16.98
N PHE A 93 0.11 1.11 -17.33
CA PHE A 93 0.65 0.06 -16.46
C PHE A 93 2.17 0.11 -16.38
N ALA A 94 2.86 0.42 -17.48
CA ALA A 94 4.31 0.64 -17.48
C ALA A 94 4.71 1.87 -16.64
N GLU A 95 3.92 2.94 -16.66
CA GLU A 95 4.12 4.12 -15.80
C GLU A 95 3.98 3.74 -14.33
N MET A 96 2.90 3.04 -13.96
CA MET A 96 2.66 2.60 -12.59
C MET A 96 3.76 1.66 -12.10
N PHE A 97 4.19 0.72 -12.93
CA PHE A 97 5.28 -0.19 -12.59
C PHE A 97 6.59 0.54 -12.26
N ARG A 98 6.95 1.60 -13.02
CA ARG A 98 8.13 2.43 -12.72
C ARG A 98 8.04 3.17 -11.38
N LEU A 99 6.83 3.43 -10.90
CA LEU A 99 6.55 4.05 -9.61
C LEU A 99 6.37 3.02 -8.48
N ASP A 100 6.67 1.74 -8.76
CA ASP A 100 6.42 0.62 -7.85
C ASP A 100 4.94 0.54 -7.42
N VAL A 101 4.02 0.86 -8.33
CA VAL A 101 2.56 0.74 -8.14
C VAL A 101 2.03 -0.42 -8.97
N SER A 102 1.38 -1.36 -8.32
CA SER A 102 0.73 -2.49 -8.98
C SER A 102 -0.78 -2.27 -9.06
N VAL A 103 -1.36 -2.56 -10.22
CA VAL A 103 -2.82 -2.53 -10.43
C VAL A 103 -3.36 -3.95 -10.37
N VAL A 104 -4.18 -4.26 -9.38
CA VAL A 104 -4.90 -5.54 -9.29
C VAL A 104 -6.22 -5.39 -10.03
N ARG A 105 -6.31 -6.01 -11.21
CA ARG A 105 -7.42 -5.96 -12.16
C ARG A 105 -7.98 -7.37 -12.43
N PRO A 106 -9.00 -7.55 -13.31
CA PRO A 106 -9.58 -8.87 -13.60
C PRO A 106 -8.53 -9.96 -13.82
N GLY A 107 -8.74 -11.10 -13.19
CA GLY A 107 -7.75 -12.19 -13.09
C GLY A 107 -6.87 -12.14 -11.84
N GLY A 108 -6.79 -11.00 -11.15
CA GLY A 108 -6.09 -10.85 -9.88
C GLY A 108 -6.98 -11.11 -8.66
N GLU A 109 -6.34 -11.26 -7.51
CA GLU A 109 -6.98 -11.51 -6.23
C GLU A 109 -6.53 -10.48 -5.19
N ILE A 110 -7.48 -9.97 -4.42
CA ILE A 110 -7.27 -8.99 -3.35
C ILE A 110 -7.57 -9.69 -2.04
N ALA A 111 -6.53 -10.00 -1.26
CA ALA A 111 -6.72 -10.62 0.03
C ALA A 111 -7.04 -9.55 1.09
N LEU A 112 -8.17 -9.72 1.78
CA LEU A 112 -8.67 -8.82 2.81
C LEU A 112 -8.20 -9.23 4.21
N PRO A 113 -8.18 -8.30 5.19
CA PRO A 113 -7.96 -8.65 6.60
C PRO A 113 -8.97 -9.68 7.11
N SER A 114 -8.48 -10.71 7.76
CA SER A 114 -9.28 -11.79 8.36
C SER A 114 -9.08 -11.84 9.87
N PRO A 115 -10.07 -12.30 10.67
CA PRO A 115 -9.89 -12.54 12.10
C PRO A 115 -8.82 -13.60 12.43
N THR A 116 -8.44 -14.44 11.47
CA THR A 116 -7.33 -15.37 11.61
C THR A 116 -5.95 -14.70 11.55
N ASP A 117 -5.89 -13.47 11.08
CA ASP A 117 -4.67 -12.64 11.02
C ASP A 117 -4.35 -12.05 12.41
N LYS A 118 -3.90 -12.91 13.35
CA LYS A 118 -3.79 -12.60 14.78
C LYS A 118 -2.60 -11.74 15.21
N CYS A 119 -1.72 -11.32 14.34
CA CYS A 119 -0.59 -10.47 14.75
C CYS A 119 -0.41 -9.25 13.84
N ALA A 120 0.25 -8.22 14.38
CA ALA A 120 0.48 -6.93 13.70
C ALA A 120 1.28 -7.04 12.37
N ARG A 121 1.87 -8.23 12.08
CA ARG A 121 2.56 -8.50 10.82
C ARG A 121 1.63 -8.91 9.68
N PHE A 122 0.36 -9.13 9.97
CA PHE A 122 -0.64 -9.44 8.95
C PHE A 122 -1.35 -8.20 8.44
N ARG A 123 -2.17 -8.39 7.40
CA ARG A 123 -2.96 -7.30 6.83
C ARG A 123 -3.89 -6.71 7.85
N HIS A 124 -4.02 -5.40 7.81
CA HIS A 124 -5.01 -4.67 8.61
C HIS A 124 -5.49 -3.45 7.84
N TRP A 125 -6.64 -2.95 8.25
CA TRP A 125 -7.17 -1.74 7.67
C TRP A 125 -6.46 -0.50 8.24
N ILE A 126 -6.01 0.37 7.34
CA ILE A 126 -5.64 1.77 7.66
C ILE A 126 -6.91 2.61 7.67
N GLU A 127 -7.77 2.41 6.64
CA GLU A 127 -9.11 2.96 6.54
C GLU A 127 -10.05 1.80 6.25
N PRO A 128 -10.87 1.38 7.22
CA PRO A 128 -11.79 0.28 7.01
C PRO A 128 -12.94 0.66 6.08
N PRO A 129 -13.51 -0.28 5.32
CA PRO A 129 -14.73 -0.04 4.58
C PRO A 129 -15.90 0.10 5.54
N CYS A 130 -16.61 1.22 5.49
CA CYS A 130 -17.84 1.46 6.25
C CYS A 130 -19.12 1.39 5.39
N GLY A 131 -18.98 1.06 4.11
CA GLY A 131 -20.06 0.94 3.14
C GLY A 131 -19.54 0.60 1.75
N ALA A 132 -20.40 0.77 0.75
CA ALA A 132 -20.08 0.45 -0.64
C ALA A 132 -19.22 1.50 -1.36
N TYR A 133 -18.87 2.61 -0.69
CA TYR A 133 -18.09 3.66 -1.32
C TYR A 133 -16.66 3.20 -1.64
N ARG A 134 -16.22 3.51 -2.86
CA ARG A 134 -14.84 3.37 -3.34
C ARG A 134 -14.48 4.57 -4.19
N PRO A 135 -13.28 5.15 -4.00
CA PRO A 135 -12.82 6.22 -4.87
C PRO A 135 -12.61 5.71 -6.30
N SER A 136 -12.63 6.63 -7.25
CA SER A 136 -12.21 6.37 -8.62
C SER A 136 -10.73 5.96 -8.64
N GLY A 137 -10.39 4.93 -9.39
CA GLY A 137 -9.01 4.56 -9.66
C GLY A 137 -8.26 5.69 -10.36
N GLN A 138 -8.94 6.43 -11.24
CA GLN A 138 -8.37 7.61 -11.90
C GLN A 138 -8.05 8.75 -10.91
N LEU A 139 -8.85 8.92 -9.86
CA LEU A 139 -8.57 9.91 -8.83
C LEU A 139 -7.29 9.57 -8.07
N ILE A 140 -7.13 8.30 -7.67
CA ILE A 140 -5.90 7.83 -7.01
C ILE A 140 -4.70 7.98 -7.94
N LEU A 141 -4.84 7.62 -9.22
CA LEU A 141 -3.82 7.78 -10.23
C LEU A 141 -3.39 9.25 -10.40
N ALA A 142 -4.35 10.18 -10.46
CA ALA A 142 -4.07 11.61 -10.55
C ALA A 142 -3.28 12.13 -9.34
N SER A 143 -3.62 11.66 -8.13
CA SER A 143 -2.89 11.98 -6.91
C SER A 143 -1.45 11.44 -6.94
N ILE A 144 -1.25 10.18 -7.36
CA ILE A 144 0.08 9.60 -7.53
C ILE A 144 0.93 10.43 -8.49
N ARG A 145 0.38 10.76 -9.66
CA ARG A 145 1.08 11.57 -10.68
C ARG A 145 1.45 12.95 -10.17
N HIS A 146 0.56 13.61 -9.42
CA HIS A 146 0.83 14.91 -8.81
C HIS A 146 2.04 14.83 -7.87
N LEU A 147 2.01 13.90 -6.94
CA LEU A 147 3.04 13.73 -5.91
C LEU A 147 4.40 13.32 -6.49
N THR A 148 4.42 12.52 -7.55
CA THR A 148 5.67 12.05 -8.16
C THR A 148 6.30 13.07 -9.09
N ARG A 149 5.53 13.97 -9.71
CA ARG A 149 6.06 15.11 -10.48
C ARG A 149 6.81 16.09 -9.59
N ASP A 150 6.25 16.42 -8.41
CA ASP A 150 6.88 17.34 -7.47
C ASP A 150 8.18 16.77 -6.89
N THR A 151 8.30 15.45 -6.77
CA THR A 151 9.53 14.78 -6.30
C THR A 151 10.63 14.76 -7.38
N SER A 152 10.28 14.91 -8.64
CA SER A 152 11.24 15.00 -9.77
C SER A 152 11.86 16.39 -9.92
N ALA A 153 11.43 17.40 -9.17
CA ALA A 153 12.08 18.70 -9.10
C ALA A 153 13.42 18.58 -8.34
N PRO A 154 14.54 19.19 -8.81
CA PRO A 154 15.91 18.83 -8.41
C PRO A 154 16.36 19.27 -7.01
N HIS A 155 15.48 19.54 -6.08
CA HIS A 155 15.83 20.12 -4.77
C HIS A 155 15.98 19.16 -3.58
N LEU A 156 15.86 17.84 -3.77
CA LEU A 156 16.15 16.86 -2.73
C LEU A 156 17.26 15.88 -3.15
N ARG A 157 18.44 16.43 -3.51
CA ARG A 157 19.66 15.64 -3.43
C ARG A 157 19.83 15.23 -1.98
N ARG A 158 19.74 13.92 -1.69
CA ARG A 158 20.17 13.35 -0.43
C ARG A 158 21.57 13.88 -0.11
N PRO A 159 21.85 14.41 1.09
CA PRO A 159 23.20 14.76 1.47
C PRO A 159 24.05 13.48 1.34
N ARG A 160 25.07 13.49 0.49
CA ARG A 160 26.09 12.45 0.45
C ARG A 160 26.80 12.51 1.80
N PHE A 161 26.55 11.55 2.65
CA PHE A 161 27.32 11.36 3.87
C PHE A 161 28.75 11.02 3.42
N ARG A 162 29.63 12.03 3.50
CA ARG A 162 31.06 11.86 3.25
C ARG A 162 31.63 11.24 4.52
N LEU A 163 31.99 9.97 4.48
CA LEU A 163 32.77 9.35 5.53
C LEU A 163 34.07 10.15 5.67
N PRO A 164 34.51 10.51 6.88
CA PRO A 164 35.81 11.13 7.10
C PRO A 164 36.89 10.15 6.67
N ALA A 165 37.88 10.64 5.93
CA ALA A 165 39.08 9.87 5.58
C ALA A 165 39.81 9.44 6.88
N ALA A 166 40.13 8.16 6.98
CA ALA A 166 40.96 7.65 8.05
C ALA A 166 42.38 8.19 7.86
N ASP A 167 42.81 9.06 8.74
CA ASP A 167 44.20 9.52 8.83
C ASP A 167 45.08 8.33 9.20
N THR A 168 45.84 7.85 8.23
CA THR A 168 46.92 6.86 8.45
C THR A 168 48.12 7.60 8.96
N GLU A 169 48.26 7.73 10.25
CA GLU A 169 49.56 8.15 10.86
C GLU A 169 50.59 7.03 10.73
N ALA A 170 51.51 7.26 9.82
CA ALA A 170 52.73 6.46 9.70
C ALA A 170 53.69 6.82 10.83
N SER A 171 53.75 6.00 11.89
CA SER A 171 54.79 6.08 12.91
C SER A 171 56.09 5.55 12.33
N ARG A 172 57.00 6.47 12.00
CA ARG A 172 58.43 6.17 11.76
C ARG A 172 59.12 5.97 13.09
N GLY A 173 59.34 4.72 13.47
CA GLY A 173 60.29 4.37 14.52
C GLY A 173 61.71 4.54 14.01
N LYS A 174 62.46 5.47 14.60
CA LYS A 174 63.93 5.57 14.48
C LYS A 174 64.56 4.51 15.32
N GLY A 175 65.42 3.69 14.72
CA GLY A 175 66.35 2.87 15.42
C GLY A 175 67.55 3.72 15.94
N SER A 176 68.15 3.31 17.05
CA SER A 176 69.48 3.69 17.38
C SER A 176 70.11 2.55 18.21
N SER A 177 71.11 2.04 17.67
CA SER A 177 72.37 1.46 18.16
C SER A 177 72.65 1.43 19.69
N THR A 178 72.94 0.30 20.25
CA THR A 178 74.34 -0.06 20.73
C THR A 178 74.36 -1.54 21.03
#